data_f87d4eb2ce0dca7a1f020f314f06d97f
#
_entry.id   f87d4eb2ce0dca7a1f020f314f06d97f
#
_cell.length_a   1.000
_cell.length_b   1.000
_cell.length_c   1.000
_cell.angle_alpha   90.00
_cell.angle_beta   90.00
_cell.angle_gamma   90.00
#
_symmetry.space_group_name_H-M   'P 1'
#
loop_
_entity.id
_entity.type
_entity.pdbx_description
1 polymer ?
#
loop_
_entity_poly.entity_id
_entity_poly.type
_entity_poly.pdbx_seq_one_letter_code
_entity_poly.pdbx_strand_id
1 'polypeptide(L)'
;MLICSTFHEMSATWLDSALEAVTLDEVVEKVKERAGFRPGYGDKAREVVDAYAKAFPGRKPAEIWALATSTRQSVVALADQKSKQPAPVYVAWFGWQPPLFDGRMRAFHCVDICFWFANTDLMLSHTGGGARPRRLSEKMSRSLLQFMKNGDPNGGGLPAWPRYTPANGETMVLDDVSEVRNDPDREARKALPPL
;
A
#
# COMPACT_ATOMS: atom_id res chain seq x y z
N MET A 1 -15.61 -3.46 -8.78
CA MET A 1 -15.00 -3.55 -7.43
C MET A 1 -13.94 -2.47 -7.29
N LEU A 2 -13.88 -1.76 -6.15
CA LEU A 2 -12.75 -0.91 -5.77
C LEU A 2 -12.06 -1.58 -4.59
N ILE A 3 -10.75 -1.76 -4.65
CA ILE A 3 -9.95 -2.41 -3.60
C ILE A 3 -8.68 -1.58 -3.34
N CYS A 4 -8.35 -1.39 -2.06
CA CYS A 4 -7.17 -0.66 -1.62
C CYS A 4 -6.39 -1.48 -0.59
N SER A 5 -5.09 -1.27 -0.51
CA SER A 5 -4.23 -1.64 0.62
C SER A 5 -3.24 -0.51 0.91
N THR A 6 -2.62 -0.51 2.06
CA THR A 6 -1.56 0.43 2.38
C THR A 6 -0.19 -0.11 1.98
N PHE A 7 0.81 0.78 1.78
CA PHE A 7 2.17 0.35 1.41
C PHE A 7 2.84 -0.44 2.53
N HIS A 8 2.64 -0.01 3.77
CA HIS A 8 3.40 -0.46 4.93
C HIS A 8 2.47 -1.09 5.99
N GLU A 9 1.58 -1.99 5.57
CA GLU A 9 0.58 -2.64 6.42
C GLU A 9 1.16 -3.11 7.77
N MET A 10 2.37 -3.64 7.74
CA MET A 10 3.01 -4.26 8.90
C MET A 10 4.16 -3.41 9.45
N SER A 11 4.10 -2.06 9.28
CA SER A 11 5.11 -1.18 9.87
C SER A 11 5.11 -1.28 11.39
N ALA A 12 6.26 -1.65 11.97
CA ALA A 12 6.44 -1.77 13.43
C ALA A 12 7.28 -0.64 14.03
N THR A 13 7.90 0.20 13.19
CA THR A 13 8.90 1.18 13.60
C THR A 13 8.32 2.35 14.42
N TRP A 14 7.02 2.57 14.37
CA TRP A 14 6.37 3.56 15.23
C TRP A 14 6.23 3.10 16.68
N LEU A 15 6.21 1.78 16.92
CA LEU A 15 6.20 1.19 18.26
C LEU A 15 7.60 1.10 18.86
N ASP A 16 8.60 0.84 18.01
CA ASP A 16 9.99 0.68 18.40
C ASP A 16 10.91 1.45 17.43
N SER A 17 11.45 2.57 17.90
CA SER A 17 12.32 3.43 17.10
C SER A 17 13.67 2.77 16.75
N ALA A 18 14.13 1.78 17.51
CA ALA A 18 15.36 1.06 17.20
C ALA A 18 15.26 0.30 15.87
N LEU A 19 14.06 -0.09 15.48
CA LEU A 19 13.83 -0.76 14.19
C LEU A 19 14.07 0.14 12.96
N GLU A 20 14.21 1.46 13.14
CA GLU A 20 14.64 2.35 12.04
C GLU A 20 16.08 2.12 11.59
N ALA A 21 16.91 1.58 12.47
CA ALA A 21 18.32 1.26 12.18
C ALA A 21 18.52 -0.18 11.66
N VAL A 22 17.45 -0.94 11.47
CA VAL A 22 17.53 -2.33 10.96
C VAL A 22 18.25 -2.37 9.62
N THR A 23 19.12 -3.34 9.44
CA THR A 23 19.81 -3.63 8.18
C THR A 23 19.00 -4.56 7.30
N LEU A 24 19.34 -4.65 6.00
CA LEU A 24 18.68 -5.63 5.10
C LEU A 24 18.94 -7.07 5.55
N ASP A 25 20.11 -7.37 6.10
CA ASP A 25 20.44 -8.70 6.61
C ASP A 25 19.56 -9.07 7.81
N GLU A 26 19.36 -8.15 8.73
CA GLU A 26 18.43 -8.35 9.85
C GLU A 26 16.98 -8.49 9.38
N VAL A 27 16.57 -7.76 8.34
CA VAL A 27 15.23 -7.94 7.73
C VAL A 27 15.10 -9.34 7.15
N VAL A 28 16.12 -9.86 6.48
CA VAL A 28 16.13 -11.26 5.98
C VAL A 28 15.88 -12.25 7.11
N GLU A 29 16.62 -12.12 8.22
CA GLU A 29 16.42 -13.03 9.36
C GLU A 29 15.00 -12.92 9.95
N LYS A 30 14.46 -11.70 10.07
CA LYS A 30 13.08 -11.49 10.57
C LYS A 30 12.01 -12.13 9.68
N VAL A 31 12.14 -12.02 8.36
CA VAL A 31 11.12 -12.56 7.44
C VAL A 31 11.31 -14.05 7.14
N LYS A 32 12.40 -14.69 7.56
CA LYS A 32 12.56 -16.16 7.50
C LYS A 32 11.48 -16.87 8.30
N GLU A 33 11.21 -16.41 9.50
CA GLU A 33 10.30 -17.08 10.44
C GLU A 33 8.86 -16.58 10.27
N ARG A 34 8.70 -15.27 10.05
CA ARG A 34 7.37 -14.63 9.97
C ARG A 34 7.34 -13.47 9.00
N ALA A 35 6.38 -13.49 8.09
CA ALA A 35 6.13 -12.44 7.11
C ALA A 35 4.76 -11.78 7.37
N GLY A 36 4.71 -10.85 8.32
CA GLY A 36 3.47 -10.19 8.73
C GLY A 36 2.48 -11.18 9.38
N PHE A 37 1.31 -11.36 8.77
CA PHE A 37 0.29 -12.33 9.21
C PHE A 37 0.47 -13.72 8.59
N ARG A 38 1.49 -13.92 7.77
CA ARG A 38 1.76 -15.16 7.05
C ARG A 38 2.93 -15.93 7.69
N PRO A 39 3.08 -17.20 7.36
CA PRO A 39 4.34 -17.92 7.60
C PRO A 39 5.52 -17.17 6.99
N GLY A 40 6.69 -17.33 7.55
CA GLY A 40 7.91 -16.75 7.02
C GLY A 40 8.31 -17.34 5.66
N TYR A 41 9.27 -16.67 5.02
CA TYR A 41 9.71 -17.02 3.67
C TYR A 41 10.78 -18.12 3.66
N GLY A 42 11.28 -18.56 4.85
CA GLY A 42 12.31 -19.59 4.95
C GLY A 42 13.54 -19.26 4.09
N ASP A 43 13.99 -20.22 3.29
CA ASP A 43 15.17 -20.07 2.42
C ASP A 43 15.00 -19.02 1.31
N LYS A 44 13.76 -18.62 0.98
CA LYS A 44 13.47 -17.55 0.02
C LYS A 44 13.59 -16.14 0.59
N ALA A 45 13.79 -15.99 1.90
CA ALA A 45 13.79 -14.68 2.55
C ALA A 45 14.77 -13.68 1.91
N ARG A 46 15.99 -14.13 1.58
CA ARG A 46 17.00 -13.30 0.90
C ARG A 46 16.51 -12.85 -0.48
N GLU A 47 16.04 -13.77 -1.30
CA GLU A 47 15.53 -13.47 -2.63
C GLU A 47 14.38 -12.45 -2.59
N VAL A 48 13.44 -12.62 -1.67
CA VAL A 48 12.31 -11.71 -1.49
C VAL A 48 12.79 -10.31 -1.08
N VAL A 49 13.64 -10.20 -0.06
CA VAL A 49 14.12 -8.89 0.44
C VAL A 49 14.89 -8.15 -0.63
N ASP A 50 15.78 -8.83 -1.35
CA ASP A 50 16.59 -8.23 -2.42
C ASP A 50 15.72 -7.80 -3.60
N ALA A 51 14.68 -8.58 -3.96
CA ALA A 51 13.73 -8.22 -5.01
C ALA A 51 12.95 -6.94 -4.65
N TYR A 52 12.49 -6.80 -3.40
CA TYR A 52 11.82 -5.58 -2.95
C TYR A 52 12.77 -4.40 -2.83
N ALA A 53 14.00 -4.59 -2.35
CA ALA A 53 15.01 -3.52 -2.30
C ALA A 53 15.35 -3.00 -3.71
N LYS A 54 15.41 -3.90 -4.71
CA LYS A 54 15.60 -3.55 -6.12
C LYS A 54 14.40 -2.81 -6.72
N ALA A 55 13.18 -3.23 -6.38
CA ALA A 55 11.95 -2.60 -6.89
C ALA A 55 11.70 -1.21 -6.30
N PHE A 56 12.20 -0.96 -5.09
CA PHE A 56 12.01 0.29 -4.35
C PHE A 56 13.36 0.90 -3.94
N PRO A 57 14.19 1.36 -4.90
CA PRO A 57 15.51 1.88 -4.61
C PRO A 57 15.44 3.12 -3.72
N GLY A 58 16.39 3.22 -2.77
CA GLY A 58 16.48 4.35 -1.84
C GLY A 58 15.53 4.28 -0.63
N ARG A 59 14.69 3.25 -0.54
CA ARG A 59 13.88 3.02 0.66
C ARG A 59 14.74 2.43 1.78
N LYS A 60 14.42 2.81 3.02
CA LYS A 60 15.09 2.23 4.20
C LYS A 60 14.79 0.74 4.33
N PRO A 61 15.68 -0.08 4.93
CA PRO A 61 15.41 -1.49 5.15
C PRO A 61 14.11 -1.77 5.92
N ALA A 62 13.75 -0.93 6.88
CA ALA A 62 12.48 -1.02 7.60
C ALA A 62 11.23 -0.83 6.69
N GLU A 63 11.34 -0.01 5.64
CA GLU A 63 10.27 0.15 4.63
C GLU A 63 10.23 -1.08 3.70
N ILE A 64 11.39 -1.59 3.29
CA ILE A 64 11.49 -2.83 2.50
C ILE A 64 10.85 -4.00 3.26
N TRP A 65 11.13 -4.11 4.56
CA TRP A 65 10.48 -5.12 5.42
C TRP A 65 8.94 -4.99 5.37
N ALA A 66 8.41 -3.78 5.59
CA ALA A 66 6.96 -3.56 5.59
C ALA A 66 6.34 -3.83 4.21
N LEU A 67 6.99 -3.43 3.11
CA LEU A 67 6.54 -3.69 1.74
C LEU A 67 6.53 -5.19 1.42
N ALA A 68 7.62 -5.90 1.73
CA ALA A 68 7.76 -7.34 1.48
C ALA A 68 6.74 -8.18 2.27
N THR A 69 6.30 -7.70 3.44
CA THR A 69 5.33 -8.39 4.30
C THR A 69 3.89 -7.87 4.17
N SER A 70 3.64 -6.96 3.22
CA SER A 70 2.33 -6.34 3.00
C SER A 70 1.28 -7.32 2.45
N THR A 71 0.03 -6.90 2.45
CA THR A 71 -1.10 -7.65 1.88
C THR A 71 -1.22 -7.49 0.35
N ARG A 72 -0.31 -6.77 -0.29
CA ARG A 72 -0.37 -6.41 -1.72
C ARG A 72 -0.54 -7.62 -2.64
N GLN A 73 0.14 -8.73 -2.39
CA GLN A 73 0.00 -9.96 -3.19
C GLN A 73 -1.45 -10.46 -3.19
N SER A 74 -2.12 -10.46 -2.04
CA SER A 74 -3.52 -10.88 -1.92
C SER A 74 -4.47 -9.92 -2.64
N VAL A 75 -4.20 -8.61 -2.58
CA VAL A 75 -4.99 -7.59 -3.29
C VAL A 75 -4.91 -7.80 -4.80
N VAL A 76 -3.72 -8.03 -5.33
CA VAL A 76 -3.52 -8.29 -6.77
C VAL A 76 -4.19 -9.59 -7.19
N ALA A 77 -4.02 -10.68 -6.42
CA ALA A 77 -4.67 -11.95 -6.72
C ALA A 77 -6.21 -11.84 -6.72
N LEU A 78 -6.76 -11.08 -5.79
CA LEU A 78 -8.20 -10.80 -5.75
C LEU A 78 -8.66 -9.97 -6.95
N ALA A 79 -7.88 -8.96 -7.34
CA ALA A 79 -8.14 -8.14 -8.52
C ALA A 79 -8.12 -8.99 -9.81
N ASP A 80 -7.14 -9.88 -9.96
CA ASP A 80 -7.03 -10.82 -11.06
C ASP A 80 -8.26 -11.74 -11.15
N GLN A 81 -8.69 -12.30 -10.03
CA GLN A 81 -9.89 -13.15 -10.01
C GLN A 81 -11.16 -12.35 -10.37
N LYS A 82 -11.29 -11.15 -9.80
CA LYS A 82 -12.47 -10.31 -10.03
C LYS A 82 -12.53 -9.77 -11.46
N SER A 83 -11.39 -9.48 -12.08
CA SER A 83 -11.31 -8.99 -13.47
C SER A 83 -11.83 -9.98 -14.52
N LYS A 84 -11.97 -11.26 -14.17
CA LYS A 84 -12.60 -12.29 -15.03
C LYS A 84 -14.13 -12.12 -15.13
N GLN A 85 -14.71 -11.26 -14.29
CA GLN A 85 -16.15 -10.97 -14.30
C GLN A 85 -16.43 -9.67 -15.08
N PRO A 86 -17.68 -9.47 -15.59
CA PRO A 86 -18.01 -8.29 -16.40
C PRO A 86 -17.85 -6.94 -15.70
N ALA A 87 -18.04 -6.90 -14.36
CA ALA A 87 -17.99 -5.66 -13.60
C ALA A 87 -16.55 -5.16 -13.46
N PRO A 88 -16.31 -3.83 -13.63
CA PRO A 88 -14.95 -3.27 -13.59
C PRO A 88 -14.30 -3.41 -12.21
N VAL A 89 -12.97 -3.49 -12.22
CA VAL A 89 -12.11 -3.50 -11.03
C VAL A 89 -11.24 -2.26 -11.06
N TYR A 90 -11.07 -1.63 -9.92
CA TYR A 90 -10.16 -0.51 -9.68
C TYR A 90 -9.30 -0.83 -8.48
N VAL A 91 -7.99 -0.68 -8.64
CA VAL A 91 -7.01 -1.01 -7.59
C VAL A 91 -6.31 0.26 -7.14
N ALA A 92 -6.28 0.47 -5.84
CA ALA A 92 -5.51 1.53 -5.20
C ALA A 92 -4.41 0.95 -4.31
N TRP A 93 -3.35 1.73 -4.13
CA TRP A 93 -2.28 1.47 -3.18
C TRP A 93 -1.95 2.75 -2.44
N PHE A 94 -2.27 2.79 -1.16
CA PHE A 94 -2.16 4.00 -0.34
C PHE A 94 -0.74 4.15 0.19
N GLY A 95 -0.04 5.18 -0.28
CA GLY A 95 1.36 5.47 0.04
C GLY A 95 1.58 6.68 0.95
N TRP A 96 0.53 7.50 1.21
CA TRP A 96 0.65 8.69 2.02
C TRP A 96 1.09 8.37 3.45
N GLN A 97 2.06 9.15 3.97
CA GLN A 97 2.66 8.91 5.27
C GLN A 97 2.40 10.11 6.20
N PRO A 98 1.93 9.87 7.43
CA PRO A 98 1.78 10.91 8.43
C PRO A 98 3.14 11.44 8.90
N PRO A 99 3.23 12.72 9.31
CA PRO A 99 4.46 13.29 9.84
C PRO A 99 4.74 12.88 11.31
N LEU A 100 3.85 12.15 11.92
CA LEU A 100 3.91 11.75 13.32
C LEU A 100 5.10 10.80 13.58
N PHE A 101 5.69 10.91 14.78
CA PHE A 101 6.86 10.11 15.18
C PHE A 101 7.98 10.16 14.13
N ASP A 102 8.29 11.36 13.62
CA ASP A 102 9.30 11.58 12.58
C ASP A 102 9.07 10.75 11.31
N GLY A 103 7.79 10.52 10.95
CA GLY A 103 7.38 9.74 9.78
C GLY A 103 7.46 8.21 9.99
N ARG A 104 7.82 7.73 11.18
CA ARG A 104 8.02 6.31 11.46
C ARG A 104 6.74 5.47 11.38
N MET A 105 5.57 6.08 11.47
CA MET A 105 4.30 5.38 11.25
C MET A 105 4.14 4.88 9.81
N ARG A 106 4.67 5.60 8.84
CA ARG A 106 4.54 5.32 7.40
C ARG A 106 3.07 5.19 6.98
N ALA A 107 2.79 4.60 5.82
CA ALA A 107 1.44 4.24 5.41
C ALA A 107 1.02 2.93 6.08
N PHE A 108 0.73 2.99 7.38
CA PHE A 108 0.43 1.83 8.23
C PHE A 108 -0.98 1.27 8.01
N HIS A 109 -1.25 0.11 8.58
CA HIS A 109 -2.54 -0.57 8.48
C HIS A 109 -3.72 0.32 8.91
N CYS A 110 -4.76 0.37 8.08
CA CYS A 110 -6.00 1.12 8.30
C CYS A 110 -5.89 2.65 8.28
N VAL A 111 -4.72 3.25 8.03
CA VAL A 111 -4.61 4.72 7.98
C VAL A 111 -5.43 5.33 6.84
N ASP A 112 -5.62 4.63 5.74
CA ASP A 112 -6.40 5.05 4.58
C ASP A 112 -7.91 5.18 4.86
N ILE A 113 -8.43 4.50 5.88
CA ILE A 113 -9.87 4.48 6.19
C ILE A 113 -10.38 5.89 6.46
N CYS A 114 -9.68 6.68 7.27
CA CYS A 114 -10.12 8.04 7.57
C CYS A 114 -10.08 8.97 6.34
N PHE A 115 -9.28 8.65 5.32
CA PHE A 115 -9.25 9.38 4.05
C PHE A 115 -10.46 9.03 3.17
N TRP A 116 -10.80 7.75 3.08
CA TRP A 116 -11.97 7.30 2.32
C TRP A 116 -13.29 7.87 2.85
N PHE A 117 -13.40 8.06 4.16
CA PHE A 117 -14.61 8.51 4.83
C PHE A 117 -14.61 9.99 5.24
N ALA A 118 -13.66 10.79 4.74
CA ALA A 118 -13.55 12.23 4.95
C ALA A 118 -13.53 12.65 6.44
N ASN A 119 -12.90 11.85 7.30
CA ASN A 119 -12.84 12.11 8.74
C ASN A 119 -11.41 12.20 9.30
N THR A 120 -10.45 12.63 8.45
CA THR A 120 -9.04 12.81 8.86
C THR A 120 -8.86 13.74 10.06
N ASP A 121 -9.76 14.70 10.26
CA ASP A 121 -9.72 15.62 11.40
C ASP A 121 -10.14 15.00 12.73
N LEU A 122 -10.85 13.87 12.66
CA LEU A 122 -11.21 13.09 13.84
C LEU A 122 -10.11 12.09 14.22
N MET A 123 -9.12 11.89 13.32
CA MET A 123 -8.06 10.89 13.46
C MET A 123 -6.68 11.56 13.55
N LEU A 124 -6.54 12.53 14.44
CA LEU A 124 -5.29 13.31 14.59
C LEU A 124 -4.10 12.44 14.98
N SER A 125 -4.31 11.39 15.77
CA SER A 125 -3.28 10.40 16.13
C SER A 125 -2.79 9.56 14.95
N HIS A 126 -3.50 9.58 13.81
CA HIS A 126 -3.17 8.83 12.60
C HIS A 126 -2.64 9.75 11.49
N THR A 127 -3.11 10.99 11.44
CA THR A 127 -2.84 11.89 10.31
C THR A 127 -1.97 13.08 10.67
N GLY A 128 -1.89 13.46 11.95
CA GLY A 128 -1.32 14.72 12.39
C GLY A 128 -2.20 15.94 12.07
N GLY A 129 -3.32 15.74 11.38
CA GLY A 129 -4.27 16.80 11.04
C GLY A 129 -3.79 17.81 10.00
N GLY A 130 -4.58 18.88 9.83
CA GLY A 130 -4.24 19.99 8.96
C GLY A 130 -4.65 19.81 7.48
N ALA A 131 -4.20 20.75 6.64
CA ALA A 131 -4.63 20.83 5.25
C ALA A 131 -4.11 19.70 4.35
N ARG A 132 -2.94 19.13 4.68
CA ARG A 132 -2.30 18.11 3.86
C ARG A 132 -3.16 16.82 3.77
N PRO A 133 -3.55 16.14 4.87
CA PRO A 133 -4.43 14.98 4.79
C PRO A 133 -5.83 15.32 4.27
N ARG A 134 -6.39 16.50 4.58
CA ARG A 134 -7.71 16.91 4.06
C ARG A 134 -7.75 16.95 2.54
N ARG A 135 -6.74 17.52 1.89
CA ARG A 135 -6.69 17.62 0.42
C ARG A 135 -6.74 16.26 -0.27
N LEU A 136 -6.02 15.27 0.24
CA LEU A 136 -6.07 13.91 -0.30
C LEU A 136 -7.41 13.25 0.03
N SER A 137 -7.88 13.38 1.26
CA SER A 137 -9.14 12.82 1.73
C SER A 137 -10.35 13.31 0.92
N GLU A 138 -10.40 14.61 0.58
CA GLU A 138 -11.46 15.16 -0.28
C GLU A 138 -11.52 14.47 -1.65
N LYS A 139 -10.37 14.23 -2.27
CA LYS A 139 -10.29 13.54 -3.56
C LYS A 139 -10.70 12.07 -3.43
N MET A 140 -10.19 11.38 -2.42
CA MET A 140 -10.48 9.97 -2.18
C MET A 140 -11.95 9.73 -1.88
N SER A 141 -12.53 10.52 -0.95
CA SER A 141 -13.95 10.38 -0.58
C SER A 141 -14.89 10.71 -1.74
N ARG A 142 -14.58 11.73 -2.53
CA ARG A 142 -15.35 12.04 -3.75
C ARG A 142 -15.27 10.90 -4.77
N SER A 143 -14.09 10.32 -4.98
CA SER A 143 -13.91 9.17 -5.87
C SER A 143 -14.66 7.95 -5.38
N LEU A 144 -14.68 7.69 -4.06
CA LEU A 144 -15.49 6.64 -3.47
C LEU A 144 -17.00 6.87 -3.71
N LEU A 145 -17.47 8.10 -3.51
CA LEU A 145 -18.88 8.45 -3.77
C LEU A 145 -19.26 8.30 -5.25
N GLN A 146 -18.37 8.66 -6.19
CA GLN A 146 -18.59 8.41 -7.62
C GLN A 146 -18.69 6.91 -7.90
N PHE A 147 -17.76 6.12 -7.36
CA PHE A 147 -17.79 4.67 -7.50
C PHE A 147 -19.09 4.06 -6.93
N MET A 148 -19.54 4.50 -5.76
CA MET A 148 -20.78 4.02 -5.15
C MET A 148 -22.02 4.34 -5.99
N LYS A 149 -22.04 5.49 -6.69
CA LYS A 149 -23.15 5.93 -7.54
C LYS A 149 -23.16 5.27 -8.90
N ASN A 150 -21.99 5.14 -9.53
CA ASN A 150 -21.88 4.85 -10.97
C ASN A 150 -21.05 3.59 -11.26
N GLY A 151 -20.39 3.00 -10.27
CA GLY A 151 -19.42 1.92 -10.46
C GLY A 151 -18.08 2.37 -11.07
N ASP A 152 -17.83 3.71 -11.13
CA ASP A 152 -16.63 4.34 -11.69
C ASP A 152 -16.12 5.40 -10.71
N PRO A 153 -14.84 5.33 -10.22
CA PRO A 153 -14.30 6.28 -9.26
C PRO A 153 -13.85 7.62 -9.88
N ASN A 154 -13.90 7.77 -11.19
CA ASN A 154 -13.45 8.95 -11.90
C ASN A 154 -14.35 10.19 -11.62
N GLY A 155 -13.77 11.39 -11.78
CA GLY A 155 -14.48 12.66 -11.52
C GLY A 155 -14.41 13.16 -10.07
N GLY A 156 -13.76 12.44 -9.15
CA GLY A 156 -13.59 12.84 -7.74
C GLY A 156 -12.41 13.79 -7.48
N GLY A 157 -11.59 14.08 -8.52
CA GLY A 157 -10.41 14.96 -8.42
C GLY A 157 -9.09 14.21 -8.28
N LEU A 158 -9.09 12.88 -8.28
CA LEU A 158 -7.91 12.06 -8.54
C LEU A 158 -7.59 12.08 -10.05
N PRO A 159 -6.35 11.72 -10.46
CA PRO A 159 -6.03 11.50 -11.87
C PRO A 159 -6.98 10.49 -12.52
N ALA A 160 -7.03 10.48 -13.86
CA ALA A 160 -7.80 9.47 -14.59
C ALA A 160 -7.39 8.07 -14.12
N TRP A 161 -8.38 7.32 -13.61
CA TRP A 161 -8.19 6.02 -13.01
C TRP A 161 -8.70 4.93 -13.94
N PRO A 162 -7.82 4.25 -14.69
CA PRO A 162 -8.23 3.20 -15.60
C PRO A 162 -8.69 1.95 -14.84
N ARG A 163 -9.50 1.15 -15.52
CA ARG A 163 -9.88 -0.18 -15.02
C ARG A 163 -8.65 -1.07 -14.94
N TYR A 164 -8.56 -1.85 -13.88
CA TYR A 164 -7.53 -2.85 -13.70
C TYR A 164 -7.61 -3.95 -14.75
N THR A 165 -6.47 -4.29 -15.32
CA THR A 165 -6.27 -5.47 -16.15
C THR A 165 -5.09 -6.29 -15.63
N PRO A 166 -5.13 -7.64 -15.66
CA PRO A 166 -3.99 -8.46 -15.23
C PRO A 166 -2.71 -8.20 -16.03
N ALA A 167 -2.85 -7.78 -17.29
CA ALA A 167 -1.73 -7.50 -18.19
C ALA A 167 -0.93 -6.28 -17.71
N ASN A 168 -1.61 -5.18 -17.39
CA ASN A 168 -0.96 -3.93 -17.00
C ASN A 168 -0.89 -3.72 -15.49
N GLY A 169 -1.89 -4.20 -14.72
CA GLY A 169 -1.95 -4.05 -13.28
C GLY A 169 -2.13 -2.59 -12.84
N GLU A 170 -3.00 -1.85 -13.54
CA GLU A 170 -3.24 -0.42 -13.30
C GLU A 170 -3.60 -0.18 -11.83
N THR A 171 -2.79 0.59 -11.16
CA THR A 171 -2.90 0.86 -9.72
C THR A 171 -2.82 2.36 -9.47
N MET A 172 -3.86 2.94 -8.87
CA MET A 172 -3.83 4.30 -8.36
C MET A 172 -2.98 4.34 -7.09
N VAL A 173 -1.82 4.96 -7.15
CA VAL A 173 -1.01 5.26 -5.97
C VAL A 173 -1.55 6.53 -5.35
N LEU A 174 -2.05 6.42 -4.11
CA LEU A 174 -2.66 7.51 -3.36
C LEU A 174 -1.62 8.13 -2.43
N ASP A 175 -1.20 9.35 -2.76
CA ASP A 175 -0.21 10.13 -2.01
C ASP A 175 -0.50 11.63 -2.16
N ASP A 176 0.35 12.49 -1.64
CA ASP A 176 0.24 13.96 -1.83
C ASP A 176 0.08 14.32 -3.31
N VAL A 177 0.85 13.66 -4.17
CA VAL A 177 0.67 13.63 -5.62
C VAL A 177 0.26 12.22 -6.01
N SER A 178 -1.03 12.02 -6.23
CA SER A 178 -1.55 10.73 -6.65
C SER A 178 -1.30 10.50 -8.13
N GLU A 179 -0.98 9.25 -8.51
CA GLU A 179 -0.70 8.87 -9.91
C GLU A 179 -1.10 7.42 -10.19
N VAL A 180 -1.33 7.08 -11.44
CA VAL A 180 -1.50 5.69 -11.87
C VAL A 180 -0.14 5.09 -12.24
N ARG A 181 0.16 3.93 -11.66
CA ARG A 181 1.32 3.11 -12.01
C ARG A 181 0.88 1.73 -12.46
N ASN A 182 1.59 1.21 -13.46
CA ASN A 182 1.34 -0.14 -13.96
C ASN A 182 2.13 -1.14 -13.14
N ASP A 183 1.44 -1.76 -12.17
CA ASP A 183 1.93 -2.86 -11.33
C ASP A 183 3.36 -2.64 -10.77
N PRO A 184 3.55 -1.61 -9.94
CA PRO A 184 4.87 -1.08 -9.58
C PRO A 184 5.77 -2.05 -8.82
N ASP A 185 5.19 -3.11 -8.26
CA ASP A 185 5.91 -4.15 -7.50
C ASP A 185 5.86 -5.54 -8.16
N ARG A 186 5.47 -5.63 -9.45
CA ARG A 186 5.29 -6.90 -10.18
C ARG A 186 6.49 -7.83 -10.05
N GLU A 187 7.67 -7.32 -10.34
CA GLU A 187 8.88 -8.14 -10.34
C GLU A 187 9.26 -8.60 -8.93
N ALA A 188 9.07 -7.74 -7.93
CA ALA A 188 9.32 -8.11 -6.53
C ALA A 188 8.36 -9.21 -6.04
N ARG A 189 7.06 -9.11 -6.43
CA ARG A 189 6.07 -10.12 -6.04
C ARG A 189 6.32 -11.50 -6.64
N LYS A 190 7.05 -11.62 -7.75
CA LYS A 190 7.43 -12.94 -8.31
C LYS A 190 8.34 -13.75 -7.37
N ALA A 191 9.09 -13.07 -6.49
CA ALA A 191 9.91 -13.73 -5.50
C ALA A 191 9.11 -14.29 -4.29
N LEU A 192 7.87 -13.80 -4.10
CA LEU A 192 7.02 -14.23 -3.00
C LEU A 192 6.55 -15.68 -3.21
N PRO A 193 6.45 -16.49 -2.13
CA PRO A 193 5.76 -17.77 -2.19
C PRO A 193 4.32 -17.61 -2.70
N PRO A 194 3.74 -18.64 -3.33
CA PRO A 194 2.33 -18.65 -3.69
C PRO A 194 1.43 -18.40 -2.46
N LEU A 195 0.23 -17.82 -2.71
CA LEU A 195 -0.81 -17.63 -1.69
C LEU A 195 -1.42 -18.94 -1.27
#